data_e685a4f70442129cbc3f037f5179ba2d
#
_entry.id   e685a4f70442129cbc3f037f5179ba2d
#
_cell.length_a   1.000
_cell.length_b   1.000
_cell.length_c   1.000
_cell.angle_alpha   90.00
_cell.angle_beta   90.00
_cell.angle_gamma   90.00
#
_symmetry.space_group_name_H-M   'P 1'
#
loop_
_entity.id
_entity.type
_entity.pdbx_description
1 polymer ?
#
loop_
_entity_poly.entity_id
_entity_poly.type
_entity_poly.pdbx_seq_one_letter_code
_entity_poly.pdbx_strand_id
1 'polypeptide(L)'
;MTSLPGSFLLSRSRLRLCHVRNTLAALALLGGALAGLHPTAARADETAICYNCPPEWADWAAQIAAIRQATGIRVPFDNKNSGQAIAQLMAERKSPVADVVYLGISSAFQASRMGLLQSYKPAHWDDIPTAQKDPQGQWFAIHSGTIGFMVNKDALDGKPVPRSWADLLKPEYKGMIAYLDPTSAFVGYAGAVAVNQALGGSFDDFQPALDWFARLQANQPIVPKQTAYARVLSGEIPILLDYDFDAYRAKYQDHANVEFVIPREGTIAVPYVMGLVKGAPDAANGRKVLDFVLSDAGQKLWAAAYLRPVRPVPLTKEMSARFLPASDYARARPVDYQRLADRQQAFGEAYLKTRH
;
A
#
# COMPACT_ATOMS: atom_id res chain seq x y z
N MET A 1 -64.51 3.48 -7.90
CA MET A 1 -65.32 4.29 -6.99
C MET A 1 -64.40 5.36 -6.45
N THR A 2 -64.52 6.52 -7.03
CA THR A 2 -64.87 7.84 -6.49
C THR A 2 -63.75 8.42 -5.61
N SER A 3 -63.24 9.60 -5.75
CA SER A 3 -63.40 10.76 -6.66
C SER A 3 -62.41 11.83 -6.16
N LEU A 4 -61.80 12.56 -7.05
CA LEU A 4 -61.24 13.93 -6.87
C LEU A 4 -62.43 14.90 -6.59
N PRO A 5 -62.29 16.23 -6.34
CA PRO A 5 -61.17 17.16 -6.45
C PRO A 5 -61.19 18.31 -5.41
N GLY A 6 -60.26 19.26 -5.52
CA GLY A 6 -60.34 20.54 -4.84
C GLY A 6 -59.29 21.56 -5.26
N SER A 7 -59.59 22.29 -6.32
CA SER A 7 -58.91 23.52 -6.76
C SER A 7 -59.36 24.72 -5.93
N PHE A 8 -58.54 25.81 -5.90
CA PHE A 8 -58.90 27.25 -5.80
C PHE A 8 -57.75 28.00 -5.15
N LEU A 9 -57.29 29.18 -5.45
CA LEU A 9 -57.52 30.20 -6.47
C LEU A 9 -56.37 31.23 -6.38
N LEU A 10 -56.08 31.83 -7.45
CA LEU A 10 -55.21 33.00 -7.67
C LEU A 10 -55.61 34.23 -6.85
N SER A 11 -54.66 35.03 -6.38
CA SER A 11 -54.88 36.45 -6.15
C SER A 11 -53.71 37.29 -6.67
N ARG A 12 -53.99 38.04 -7.69
CA ARG A 12 -53.22 39.19 -8.22
C ARG A 12 -53.63 40.46 -7.51
N SER A 13 -52.71 41.32 -7.13
CA SER A 13 -52.90 42.79 -7.02
C SER A 13 -51.56 43.50 -7.15
N ARG A 14 -51.34 44.07 -8.18
CA ARG A 14 -51.32 45.38 -8.81
C ARG A 14 -50.62 46.48 -8.00
N LEU A 15 -49.61 47.01 -8.64
CA LEU A 15 -49.03 48.35 -8.74
C LEU A 15 -49.51 49.46 -7.78
N ARG A 16 -48.58 50.21 -7.25
CA ARG A 16 -48.61 51.70 -7.31
C ARG A 16 -47.18 52.26 -7.45
N LEU A 17 -46.96 52.99 -8.55
CA LEU A 17 -45.92 53.99 -8.77
C LEU A 17 -46.24 55.23 -7.94
N CYS A 18 -45.24 55.85 -7.32
CA CYS A 18 -45.26 57.25 -6.98
C CYS A 18 -43.87 57.85 -7.21
N HIS A 19 -43.83 58.81 -8.12
CA HIS A 19 -42.72 59.74 -8.40
C HIS A 19 -42.72 60.86 -7.35
N VAL A 20 -41.55 61.42 -7.03
CA VAL A 20 -41.23 62.87 -6.81
C VAL A 20 -39.73 62.91 -6.46
N ARG A 21 -38.86 63.38 -7.27
CA ARG A 21 -38.24 64.61 -7.71
C ARG A 21 -37.35 65.32 -6.64
N ASN A 22 -36.08 65.36 -7.00
CA ASN A 22 -35.04 66.39 -6.79
C ASN A 22 -34.83 67.03 -5.41
N THR A 23 -33.57 66.92 -4.92
CA THR A 23 -32.75 68.09 -4.61
C THR A 23 -31.27 67.73 -4.64
N LEU A 24 -30.51 68.53 -5.37
CA LEU A 24 -29.04 68.62 -5.39
C LEU A 24 -28.55 69.35 -4.12
N ALA A 25 -27.42 68.91 -3.64
CA ALA A 25 -26.26 69.70 -3.14
C ALA A 25 -25.76 69.22 -1.77
N ALA A 26 -24.57 68.70 -1.71
CA ALA A 26 -23.44 69.30 -1.01
C ALA A 26 -22.21 68.36 -1.10
N LEU A 27 -21.16 68.88 -1.70
CA LEU A 27 -19.79 68.36 -1.55
C LEU A 27 -19.35 68.44 -0.11
N ALA A 28 -18.73 67.39 0.43
CA ALA A 28 -17.69 67.49 1.44
C ALA A 28 -16.81 66.23 1.45
N LEU A 29 -15.57 66.44 1.11
CA LEU A 29 -14.38 65.68 1.38
C LEU A 29 -14.44 64.73 2.58
N LEU A 30 -14.27 63.42 2.34
CA LEU A 30 -13.65 62.49 3.27
C LEU A 30 -12.82 61.47 2.43
N GLY A 31 -11.57 61.87 2.19
CA GLY A 31 -10.54 60.91 1.82
C GLY A 31 -10.28 60.02 3.02
N GLY A 32 -10.60 58.75 2.91
CA GLY A 32 -10.40 57.75 3.95
C GLY A 32 -10.21 56.39 3.34
N ALA A 33 -8.96 56.02 3.15
CA ALA A 33 -8.41 54.68 3.18
C ALA A 33 -9.29 53.58 2.54
N LEU A 34 -9.25 53.44 1.23
CA LEU A 34 -9.40 52.15 0.57
C LEU A 34 -8.15 51.32 0.91
N ALA A 35 -8.12 50.79 2.14
CA ALA A 35 -7.23 49.68 2.47
C ALA A 35 -7.58 48.56 1.52
N GLY A 36 -6.65 48.27 0.62
CA GLY A 36 -6.80 47.22 -0.39
C GLY A 36 -7.16 45.90 0.26
N LEU A 37 -8.43 45.54 0.15
CA LEU A 37 -8.84 44.12 0.19
C LEU A 37 -8.22 43.49 -1.06
N HIS A 38 -6.94 43.09 -0.94
CA HIS A 38 -6.36 42.15 -1.87
C HIS A 38 -7.22 40.88 -1.69
N PRO A 39 -7.94 40.41 -2.73
CA PRO A 39 -8.52 39.11 -2.65
C PRO A 39 -7.31 38.19 -2.43
N THR A 40 -7.20 37.59 -1.27
CA THR A 40 -6.41 36.39 -1.08
C THR A 40 -7.01 35.42 -2.08
N ALA A 41 -6.37 35.31 -3.25
CA ALA A 41 -6.71 34.28 -4.20
C ALA A 41 -6.70 32.98 -3.39
N ALA A 42 -7.87 32.37 -3.22
CA ALA A 42 -7.99 31.05 -2.62
C ALA A 42 -7.04 30.20 -3.43
N ARG A 43 -5.89 29.85 -2.85
CA ARG A 43 -4.91 28.99 -3.49
C ARG A 43 -5.67 27.70 -3.74
N ALA A 44 -5.91 27.38 -5.01
CA ALA A 44 -6.49 26.08 -5.34
C ALA A 44 -5.67 25.04 -4.58
N ASP A 45 -6.34 24.19 -3.80
CA ASP A 45 -5.66 23.14 -3.03
C ASP A 45 -4.72 22.38 -3.98
N GLU A 46 -3.42 22.50 -3.79
CA GLU A 46 -2.44 21.74 -4.57
C GLU A 46 -2.71 20.26 -4.33
N THR A 47 -2.85 19.47 -5.39
CA THR A 47 -3.17 18.05 -5.30
C THR A 47 -2.17 17.19 -6.04
N ALA A 48 -1.99 15.93 -5.60
CA ALA A 48 -1.31 14.88 -6.34
C ALA A 48 -2.08 13.56 -6.12
N ILE A 49 -2.73 13.05 -7.15
CA ILE A 49 -3.55 11.85 -7.03
C ILE A 49 -2.65 10.61 -6.97
N CYS A 50 -2.81 9.80 -5.90
CA CYS A 50 -2.09 8.55 -5.72
C CYS A 50 -3.00 7.35 -5.99
N TYR A 51 -2.66 6.52 -6.97
CA TYR A 51 -3.33 5.23 -7.15
C TYR A 51 -2.72 4.16 -6.25
N ASN A 52 -3.60 3.38 -5.61
CA ASN A 52 -3.24 2.30 -4.70
C ASN A 52 -2.52 2.77 -3.43
N CYS A 53 -2.96 3.90 -2.84
CA CYS A 53 -2.46 4.41 -1.56
C CYS A 53 -3.54 4.32 -0.46
N PRO A 54 -4.07 3.12 -0.14
CA PRO A 54 -5.18 2.97 0.80
C PRO A 54 -4.74 3.28 2.24
N PRO A 55 -5.49 4.09 2.99
CA PRO A 55 -5.09 4.57 4.32
C PRO A 55 -4.75 3.47 5.32
N GLU A 56 -5.48 2.36 5.28
CA GLU A 56 -5.36 1.26 6.23
C GLU A 56 -4.16 0.35 5.94
N TRP A 57 -3.65 0.36 4.70
CA TRP A 57 -2.49 -0.42 4.31
C TRP A 57 -1.21 0.39 4.53
N ALA A 58 -0.25 -0.17 5.23
CA ALA A 58 1.05 0.45 5.47
C ALA A 58 0.96 1.85 6.13
N ASP A 59 -0.16 2.15 6.80
CA ASP A 59 -0.47 3.46 7.40
C ASP A 59 -0.29 4.64 6.41
N TRP A 60 -0.79 4.48 5.19
CA TRP A 60 -0.84 5.58 4.24
C TRP A 60 -1.60 6.79 4.78
N ALA A 61 -2.52 6.61 5.74
CA ALA A 61 -3.19 7.73 6.41
C ALA A 61 -2.19 8.69 7.05
N ALA A 62 -1.22 8.19 7.81
CA ALA A 62 -0.18 8.99 8.44
C ALA A 62 0.74 9.66 7.40
N GLN A 63 1.12 8.94 6.33
CA GLN A 63 1.92 9.50 5.23
C GLN A 63 1.20 10.65 4.53
N ILE A 64 -0.07 10.47 4.15
CA ILE A 64 -0.89 11.49 3.47
C ILE A 64 -1.06 12.74 4.34
N ALA A 65 -1.33 12.54 5.63
CA ALA A 65 -1.44 13.65 6.58
C ALA A 65 -0.12 14.44 6.71
N ALA A 66 1.00 13.74 6.79
CA ALA A 66 2.32 14.36 6.91
C ALA A 66 2.76 15.05 5.61
N ILE A 67 2.46 14.49 4.43
CA ILE A 67 2.67 15.14 3.14
C ILE A 67 1.92 16.47 3.11
N ARG A 68 0.63 16.46 3.47
CA ARG A 68 -0.17 17.69 3.52
C ARG A 68 0.41 18.73 4.47
N GLN A 69 0.83 18.30 5.65
CA GLN A 69 1.44 19.20 6.65
C GLN A 69 2.75 19.81 6.15
N ALA A 70 3.61 19.02 5.52
CA ALA A 70 4.95 19.45 5.10
C ALA A 70 4.94 20.27 3.79
N THR A 71 4.02 19.97 2.86
CA THR A 71 4.05 20.48 1.49
C THR A 71 2.81 21.32 1.12
N GLY A 72 1.74 21.24 1.89
CA GLY A 72 0.42 21.80 1.55
C GLY A 72 -0.37 20.96 0.52
N ILE A 73 0.22 19.89 -0.02
CA ILE A 73 -0.39 19.05 -1.07
C ILE A 73 -1.41 18.08 -0.44
N ARG A 74 -2.63 18.09 -0.96
CA ARG A 74 -3.58 17.00 -0.72
C ARG A 74 -3.25 15.83 -1.63
N VAL A 75 -3.34 14.61 -1.08
CA VAL A 75 -3.13 13.37 -1.83
C VAL A 75 -4.44 12.59 -1.87
N PRO A 76 -5.32 12.85 -2.85
CA PRO A 76 -6.45 11.96 -3.12
C PRO A 76 -5.94 10.57 -3.48
N PHE A 77 -6.62 9.55 -3.00
CA PHE A 77 -6.19 8.15 -3.13
C PHE A 77 -7.36 7.25 -3.51
N ASP A 78 -7.05 5.99 -3.82
CA ASP A 78 -8.05 4.93 -3.98
C ASP A 78 -7.58 3.62 -3.31
N ASN A 79 -8.52 2.69 -3.14
CA ASN A 79 -8.32 1.39 -2.51
C ASN A 79 -8.15 0.27 -3.56
N LYS A 80 -7.29 0.47 -4.53
CA LYS A 80 -6.93 -0.55 -5.53
C LYS A 80 -5.84 -1.47 -5.00
N ASN A 81 -5.70 -2.63 -5.63
CA ASN A 81 -4.46 -3.39 -5.58
C ASN A 81 -3.57 -3.04 -6.79
N SER A 82 -2.32 -3.53 -6.79
CA SER A 82 -1.35 -3.20 -7.85
C SER A 82 -1.82 -3.58 -9.25
N GLY A 83 -2.50 -4.71 -9.42
CA GLY A 83 -3.03 -5.14 -10.73
C GLY A 83 -4.15 -4.23 -11.22
N GLN A 84 -5.06 -3.84 -10.33
CA GLN A 84 -6.13 -2.89 -10.64
C GLN A 84 -5.58 -1.50 -10.98
N ALA A 85 -4.56 -1.04 -10.26
CA ALA A 85 -3.89 0.23 -10.55
C ALA A 85 -3.26 0.21 -11.95
N ILE A 86 -2.55 -0.85 -12.33
CA ILE A 86 -1.98 -1.00 -13.68
C ILE A 86 -3.08 -1.01 -14.75
N ALA A 87 -4.16 -1.76 -14.54
CA ALA A 87 -5.27 -1.83 -15.50
C ALA A 87 -5.89 -0.44 -15.72
N GLN A 88 -6.06 0.35 -14.67
CA GLN A 88 -6.58 1.69 -14.76
C GLN A 88 -5.60 2.65 -15.45
N LEU A 89 -4.32 2.65 -15.08
CA LEU A 89 -3.29 3.45 -15.76
C LEU A 89 -3.26 3.14 -17.27
N MET A 90 -3.43 1.88 -17.66
CA MET A 90 -3.53 1.48 -19.06
C MET A 90 -4.77 2.06 -19.75
N ALA A 91 -5.93 2.01 -19.10
CA ALA A 91 -7.17 2.57 -19.62
C ALA A 91 -7.06 4.10 -19.82
N GLU A 92 -6.39 4.77 -18.89
CA GLU A 92 -6.24 6.23 -18.84
C GLU A 92 -4.98 6.76 -19.56
N ARG A 93 -4.17 5.91 -20.21
CA ARG A 93 -2.86 6.30 -20.76
C ARG A 93 -2.87 7.48 -21.73
N LYS A 94 -4.02 7.78 -22.38
CA LYS A 94 -4.18 8.92 -23.29
C LYS A 94 -4.58 10.21 -22.57
N SER A 95 -5.15 10.10 -21.37
CA SER A 95 -5.56 11.18 -20.50
C SER A 95 -5.39 10.75 -19.06
N PRO A 96 -4.15 10.71 -18.54
CA PRO A 96 -3.86 10.25 -17.18
C PRO A 96 -4.59 11.07 -16.13
N VAL A 97 -5.01 10.40 -15.06
CA VAL A 97 -5.68 11.00 -13.90
C VAL A 97 -4.76 10.99 -12.68
N ALA A 98 -4.03 9.90 -12.48
CA ALA A 98 -3.10 9.79 -11.37
C ALA A 98 -1.78 10.53 -11.65
N ASP A 99 -1.19 11.07 -10.58
CA ASP A 99 0.15 11.67 -10.62
C ASP A 99 1.22 10.69 -10.18
N VAL A 100 0.94 9.91 -9.14
CA VAL A 100 1.83 8.89 -8.61
C VAL A 100 1.10 7.58 -8.40
N VAL A 101 1.85 6.48 -8.38
CA VAL A 101 1.30 5.15 -8.13
C VAL A 101 2.18 4.37 -7.15
N TYR A 102 1.55 3.64 -6.24
CA TYR A 102 2.18 2.72 -5.29
C TYR A 102 1.92 1.27 -5.72
N LEU A 103 2.98 0.47 -5.81
CA LEU A 103 2.94 -0.87 -6.38
C LEU A 103 3.82 -1.86 -5.59
N GLY A 104 3.44 -3.12 -5.57
CA GLY A 104 4.39 -4.20 -5.33
C GLY A 104 5.43 -4.26 -6.45
N ILE A 105 6.67 -4.65 -6.14
CA ILE A 105 7.80 -4.55 -7.07
C ILE A 105 7.59 -5.30 -8.40
N SER A 106 6.94 -6.47 -8.41
CA SER A 106 6.60 -7.19 -9.65
C SER A 106 5.76 -6.35 -10.61
N SER A 107 4.79 -5.62 -10.05
CA SER A 107 3.90 -4.74 -10.81
C SER A 107 4.62 -3.51 -11.36
N ALA A 108 5.68 -3.04 -10.67
CA ALA A 108 6.49 -1.94 -11.17
C ALA A 108 7.25 -2.31 -12.45
N PHE A 109 7.84 -3.51 -12.51
CA PHE A 109 8.44 -4.01 -13.74
C PHE A 109 7.42 -4.10 -14.88
N GLN A 110 6.21 -4.54 -14.60
CA GLN A 110 5.13 -4.56 -15.58
C GLN A 110 4.76 -3.15 -16.05
N ALA A 111 4.56 -2.21 -15.14
CA ALA A 111 4.22 -0.82 -15.44
C ALA A 111 5.30 -0.14 -16.31
N SER A 112 6.59 -0.41 -16.01
CA SER A 112 7.72 0.07 -16.81
C SER A 112 7.68 -0.48 -18.24
N ARG A 113 7.52 -1.79 -18.40
CA ARG A 113 7.41 -2.43 -19.73
C ARG A 113 6.25 -1.90 -20.57
N MET A 114 5.15 -1.55 -19.92
CA MET A 114 3.97 -0.95 -20.56
C MET A 114 4.11 0.55 -20.83
N GLY A 115 5.22 1.18 -20.39
CA GLY A 115 5.46 2.61 -20.59
C GLY A 115 4.49 3.51 -19.82
N LEU A 116 4.03 3.07 -18.63
CA LEU A 116 3.07 3.79 -17.80
C LEU A 116 3.72 4.77 -16.83
N LEU A 117 5.04 4.66 -16.64
CA LEU A 117 5.80 5.48 -15.71
C LEU A 117 6.76 6.41 -16.46
N GLN A 118 7.06 7.56 -15.87
CA GLN A 118 8.09 8.46 -16.36
C GLN A 118 9.25 8.55 -15.37
N SER A 119 10.42 8.88 -15.90
CA SER A 119 11.64 8.97 -15.09
C SER A 119 11.57 10.11 -14.11
N TYR A 120 11.86 9.81 -12.85
CA TYR A 120 12.13 10.77 -11.80
C TYR A 120 13.05 10.15 -10.76
N LYS A 121 14.13 10.83 -10.43
CA LYS A 121 15.07 10.45 -9.36
C LYS A 121 14.89 11.44 -8.22
N PRO A 122 14.19 11.07 -7.13
CA PRO A 122 13.95 11.95 -6.00
C PRO A 122 15.22 12.20 -5.18
N ALA A 123 15.16 13.16 -4.26
CA ALA A 123 16.18 13.30 -3.23
C ALA A 123 16.39 11.95 -2.52
N HIS A 124 17.63 11.65 -2.10
CA HIS A 124 18.01 10.36 -1.50
C HIS A 124 17.94 9.14 -2.44
N TRP A 125 17.84 9.36 -3.74
CA TRP A 125 17.89 8.28 -4.74
C TRP A 125 19.08 7.33 -4.55
N ASP A 126 20.26 7.88 -4.28
CA ASP A 126 21.50 7.10 -4.18
C ASP A 126 21.57 6.25 -2.91
N ASP A 127 20.80 6.59 -1.89
CA ASP A 127 20.69 5.83 -0.64
C ASP A 127 19.86 4.54 -0.80
N ILE A 128 19.11 4.39 -1.91
CA ILE A 128 18.29 3.20 -2.18
C ILE A 128 19.18 2.10 -2.78
N PRO A 129 19.10 0.84 -2.29
CA PRO A 129 19.84 -0.28 -2.87
C PRO A 129 19.57 -0.43 -4.39
N THR A 130 20.61 -0.69 -5.17
CA THR A 130 20.52 -0.77 -6.64
C THR A 130 19.48 -1.77 -7.13
N ALA A 131 19.32 -2.91 -6.46
CA ALA A 131 18.30 -3.92 -6.82
C ALA A 131 16.86 -3.48 -6.51
N GLN A 132 16.67 -2.35 -5.82
CA GLN A 132 15.37 -1.86 -5.37
C GLN A 132 14.97 -0.55 -6.04
N LYS A 133 15.58 -0.22 -7.17
CA LYS A 133 15.24 0.95 -7.99
C LYS A 133 15.47 0.68 -9.47
N ASP A 134 14.67 1.27 -10.33
CA ASP A 134 14.87 1.20 -11.77
C ASP A 134 16.01 2.13 -12.21
N PRO A 135 17.01 1.68 -12.96
CA PRO A 135 18.15 2.52 -13.37
C PRO A 135 17.73 3.79 -14.11
N GLN A 136 16.64 3.76 -14.86
CA GLN A 136 16.07 4.89 -15.58
C GLN A 136 15.23 5.82 -14.68
N GLY A 137 15.00 5.45 -13.39
CA GLY A 137 14.22 6.25 -12.46
C GLY A 137 12.71 6.15 -12.63
N GLN A 138 12.20 5.10 -13.27
CA GLN A 138 10.76 4.95 -13.46
C GLN A 138 10.03 4.54 -12.17
N TRP A 139 10.71 3.80 -11.30
CA TRP A 139 10.20 3.43 -9.98
C TRP A 139 11.36 3.26 -8.98
N PHE A 140 11.04 3.30 -7.71
CA PHE A 140 11.97 3.05 -6.60
C PHE A 140 11.23 2.55 -5.38
N ALA A 141 11.89 1.70 -4.60
CA ALA A 141 11.33 1.22 -3.34
C ALA A 141 11.22 2.34 -2.30
N ILE A 142 10.19 2.25 -1.47
CA ILE A 142 9.94 3.19 -0.37
C ILE A 142 9.94 2.50 0.99
N HIS A 143 9.60 1.24 1.04
CA HIS A 143 9.68 0.36 2.20
C HIS A 143 9.69 -1.09 1.75
N SER A 144 9.92 -2.02 2.69
CA SER A 144 9.82 -3.46 2.44
C SER A 144 9.14 -4.18 3.60
N GLY A 145 8.59 -5.36 3.30
CA GLY A 145 8.15 -6.36 4.26
C GLY A 145 8.97 -7.64 4.10
N THR A 146 9.08 -8.41 5.17
CA THR A 146 9.74 -9.72 5.18
C THR A 146 8.69 -10.81 5.35
N ILE A 147 8.71 -11.83 4.47
CA ILE A 147 7.80 -12.97 4.56
C ILE A 147 8.19 -13.86 5.75
N GLY A 148 7.18 -14.30 6.50
CA GLY A 148 7.37 -15.22 7.61
C GLY A 148 6.04 -15.77 8.13
N PHE A 149 6.04 -16.21 9.38
CA PHE A 149 4.85 -16.75 10.02
C PHE A 149 4.33 -15.71 11.03
N MET A 150 3.13 -15.24 10.81
CA MET A 150 2.34 -14.52 11.79
C MET A 150 1.59 -15.56 12.63
N VAL A 151 1.97 -15.70 13.89
CA VAL A 151 1.46 -16.77 14.77
C VAL A 151 0.68 -16.18 15.93
N ASN A 152 -0.62 -16.41 15.97
CA ASN A 152 -1.44 -16.13 17.15
C ASN A 152 -1.25 -17.24 18.19
N LYS A 153 -0.51 -16.93 19.27
CA LYS A 153 -0.13 -17.93 20.28
C LYS A 153 -1.31 -18.43 21.09
N ASP A 154 -2.32 -17.60 21.29
CA ASP A 154 -3.52 -17.99 22.03
C ASP A 154 -4.35 -19.02 21.24
N ALA A 155 -4.26 -19.00 19.92
CA ALA A 155 -4.95 -19.92 19.03
C ALA A 155 -4.17 -21.23 18.74
N LEU A 156 -2.93 -21.36 19.23
CA LEU A 156 -2.14 -22.58 19.04
C LEU A 156 -2.60 -23.76 19.91
N ASP A 157 -3.48 -23.54 20.88
CA ASP A 157 -3.99 -24.59 21.75
C ASP A 157 -2.84 -25.38 22.42
N GLY A 158 -1.88 -24.66 23.01
CA GLY A 158 -0.71 -25.23 23.70
C GLY A 158 0.37 -25.85 22.80
N LYS A 159 0.19 -25.85 21.49
CA LYS A 159 1.22 -26.34 20.56
C LYS A 159 2.41 -25.37 20.46
N PRO A 160 3.62 -25.87 20.16
CA PRO A 160 4.78 -25.01 20.03
C PRO A 160 4.64 -24.04 18.84
N VAL A 161 5.31 -22.88 18.92
CA VAL A 161 5.41 -21.94 17.78
C VAL A 161 6.31 -22.56 16.71
N PRO A 162 5.86 -22.73 15.46
CA PRO A 162 6.70 -23.28 14.39
C PRO A 162 7.86 -22.33 14.06
N ARG A 163 9.05 -22.88 13.80
CA ARG A 163 10.30 -22.14 13.57
C ARG A 163 10.91 -22.42 12.21
N SER A 164 10.33 -23.32 11.42
CA SER A 164 10.86 -23.76 10.13
C SER A 164 9.74 -24.07 9.13
N TRP A 165 10.05 -24.02 7.84
CA TRP A 165 9.10 -24.47 6.80
C TRP A 165 8.72 -25.93 7.00
N ALA A 166 9.65 -26.76 7.50
CA ALA A 166 9.40 -28.17 7.80
C ALA A 166 8.45 -28.35 8.99
N ASP A 167 8.47 -27.45 9.98
CA ASP A 167 7.56 -27.54 11.13
C ASP A 167 6.09 -27.43 10.69
N LEU A 168 5.78 -26.59 9.70
CA LEU A 168 4.43 -26.43 9.17
C LEU A 168 3.85 -27.69 8.52
N LEU A 169 4.69 -28.67 8.19
CA LEU A 169 4.27 -29.96 7.64
C LEU A 169 3.92 -30.99 8.71
N LYS A 170 4.15 -30.69 10.00
CA LYS A 170 3.83 -31.61 11.09
C LYS A 170 2.32 -31.71 11.28
N PRO A 171 1.79 -32.91 11.55
CA PRO A 171 0.34 -33.13 11.66
C PRO A 171 -0.32 -32.37 12.84
N GLU A 172 0.47 -31.93 13.81
CA GLU A 172 -0.03 -31.13 14.95
C GLU A 172 -0.63 -29.79 14.54
N TYR A 173 -0.24 -29.24 13.36
CA TYR A 173 -0.77 -27.99 12.81
C TYR A 173 -1.90 -28.18 11.80
N LYS A 174 -2.53 -29.34 11.77
CA LYS A 174 -3.65 -29.61 10.86
C LYS A 174 -4.81 -28.63 11.09
N GLY A 175 -5.27 -27.96 10.03
CA GLY A 175 -6.34 -26.96 10.06
C GLY A 175 -5.91 -25.59 10.63
N MET A 176 -4.62 -25.39 10.98
CA MET A 176 -4.14 -24.19 11.66
C MET A 176 -3.38 -23.23 10.75
N ILE A 177 -3.00 -23.67 9.56
CA ILE A 177 -2.10 -22.93 8.66
C ILE A 177 -2.90 -22.25 7.57
N ALA A 178 -2.64 -20.97 7.34
CA ALA A 178 -3.16 -20.25 6.18
C ALA A 178 -2.04 -19.57 5.39
N TYR A 179 -2.29 -19.42 4.09
CA TYR A 179 -1.50 -18.59 3.18
C TYR A 179 -2.42 -18.07 2.09
N LEU A 180 -2.18 -16.85 1.60
CA LEU A 180 -2.98 -16.29 0.52
C LEU A 180 -2.73 -17.05 -0.78
N ASP A 181 -3.76 -17.16 -1.62
CA ASP A 181 -3.68 -17.88 -2.90
C ASP A 181 -2.57 -17.26 -3.79
N PRO A 182 -1.51 -18.03 -4.12
CA PRO A 182 -0.38 -17.53 -4.91
C PRO A 182 -0.73 -17.11 -6.34
N THR A 183 -1.88 -17.54 -6.84
CA THR A 183 -2.35 -17.20 -8.19
C THR A 183 -3.06 -15.85 -8.26
N SER A 184 -3.55 -15.36 -7.13
CA SER A 184 -4.36 -14.14 -7.05
C SER A 184 -3.80 -13.06 -6.12
N ALA A 185 -2.98 -13.44 -5.13
CA ALA A 185 -2.41 -12.53 -4.14
C ALA A 185 -0.88 -12.47 -4.24
N PHE A 186 -0.32 -11.27 -4.36
CA PHE A 186 1.12 -11.12 -4.46
C PHE A 186 1.87 -11.64 -3.22
N VAL A 187 1.33 -11.43 -2.01
CA VAL A 187 1.94 -11.98 -0.78
C VAL A 187 1.96 -13.51 -0.79
N GLY A 188 0.91 -14.15 -1.34
CA GLY A 188 0.88 -15.60 -1.52
C GLY A 188 1.98 -16.10 -2.45
N TYR A 189 2.19 -15.42 -3.58
CA TYR A 189 3.29 -15.73 -4.49
C TYR A 189 4.68 -15.44 -3.84
N ALA A 190 4.81 -14.33 -3.12
CA ALA A 190 6.03 -14.03 -2.37
C ALA A 190 6.34 -15.12 -1.32
N GLY A 191 5.32 -15.62 -0.62
CA GLY A 191 5.44 -16.77 0.29
C GLY A 191 5.91 -18.03 -0.43
N ALA A 192 5.38 -18.29 -1.62
CA ALA A 192 5.81 -19.43 -2.44
C ALA A 192 7.27 -19.31 -2.88
N VAL A 193 7.72 -18.12 -3.29
CA VAL A 193 9.13 -17.88 -3.62
C VAL A 193 10.02 -18.00 -2.39
N ALA A 194 9.56 -17.53 -1.22
CA ALA A 194 10.30 -17.66 0.04
C ALA A 194 10.55 -19.14 0.38
N VAL A 195 9.53 -19.98 0.35
CA VAL A 195 9.68 -21.41 0.62
C VAL A 195 10.53 -22.10 -0.44
N ASN A 196 10.35 -21.73 -1.73
CA ASN A 196 11.16 -22.30 -2.81
C ASN A 196 12.64 -22.08 -2.60
N GLN A 197 13.06 -20.83 -2.40
CA GLN A 197 14.46 -20.50 -2.17
C GLN A 197 14.99 -21.10 -0.86
N ALA A 198 14.17 -21.11 0.20
CA ALA A 198 14.56 -21.70 1.48
C ALA A 198 14.87 -23.20 1.34
N LEU A 199 14.16 -23.91 0.46
CA LEU A 199 14.33 -25.35 0.21
C LEU A 199 15.28 -25.68 -0.95
N GLY A 200 16.03 -24.68 -1.46
CA GLY A 200 17.06 -24.88 -2.47
C GLY A 200 16.60 -24.72 -3.92
N GLY A 201 15.34 -24.33 -4.15
CA GLY A 201 14.80 -24.01 -5.47
C GLY A 201 15.29 -22.67 -6.02
N SER A 202 14.93 -22.39 -7.25
CA SER A 202 15.28 -21.16 -7.98
C SER A 202 14.09 -20.67 -8.82
N PHE A 203 14.26 -19.57 -9.56
CA PHE A 203 13.26 -19.13 -10.54
C PHE A 203 13.19 -20.03 -11.79
N ASP A 204 14.11 -20.96 -11.99
CA ASP A 204 14.05 -21.96 -13.06
C ASP A 204 13.52 -23.32 -12.55
N ASP A 205 13.50 -23.49 -11.22
CA ASP A 205 13.04 -24.70 -10.57
C ASP A 205 12.14 -24.35 -9.36
N PHE A 206 10.84 -24.49 -9.53
CA PHE A 206 9.85 -24.31 -8.47
C PHE A 206 9.44 -25.65 -7.81
N GLN A 207 10.06 -26.77 -8.21
CA GLN A 207 9.67 -28.06 -7.68
C GLN A 207 9.74 -28.15 -6.15
N PRO A 208 10.78 -27.61 -5.47
CA PRO A 208 10.83 -27.61 -4.00
C PRO A 208 9.61 -26.94 -3.33
N ALA A 209 9.12 -25.80 -3.86
CA ALA A 209 7.91 -25.19 -3.35
C ALA A 209 6.66 -26.01 -3.67
N LEU A 210 6.53 -26.50 -4.91
CA LEU A 210 5.39 -27.30 -5.34
C LEU A 210 5.25 -28.56 -4.48
N ASP A 211 6.33 -29.27 -4.22
CA ASP A 211 6.37 -30.45 -3.34
C ASP A 211 6.00 -30.08 -1.89
N TRP A 212 6.49 -28.93 -1.41
CA TRP A 212 6.13 -28.45 -0.08
C TRP A 212 4.63 -28.16 0.04
N PHE A 213 4.05 -27.42 -0.93
CA PHE A 213 2.61 -27.15 -0.95
C PHE A 213 1.77 -28.44 -1.10
N ALA A 214 2.21 -29.40 -1.90
CA ALA A 214 1.54 -30.69 -2.03
C ALA A 214 1.51 -31.44 -0.69
N ARG A 215 2.65 -31.48 0.03
CA ARG A 215 2.73 -32.08 1.36
C ARG A 215 1.89 -31.32 2.40
N LEU A 216 1.83 -29.99 2.30
CA LEU A 216 1.03 -29.16 3.21
C LEU A 216 -0.47 -29.46 3.11
N GLN A 217 -0.97 -29.98 1.98
CA GLN A 217 -2.38 -30.36 1.83
C GLN A 217 -2.84 -31.39 2.88
N ALA A 218 -1.93 -32.23 3.38
CA ALA A 218 -2.23 -33.15 4.50
C ALA A 218 -2.68 -32.42 5.76
N ASN A 219 -2.21 -31.19 5.95
CA ASN A 219 -2.59 -30.31 7.06
C ASN A 219 -3.83 -29.46 6.76
N GLN A 220 -4.51 -29.67 5.62
CA GLN A 220 -5.75 -28.97 5.26
C GLN A 220 -5.64 -27.44 5.41
N PRO A 221 -4.70 -26.79 4.72
CA PRO A 221 -4.47 -25.36 4.89
C PRO A 221 -5.67 -24.54 4.43
N ILE A 222 -5.87 -23.39 5.09
CA ILE A 222 -6.85 -22.38 4.70
C ILE A 222 -6.20 -21.50 3.64
N VAL A 223 -6.85 -21.31 2.48
CA VAL A 223 -6.30 -20.54 1.34
C VAL A 223 -7.25 -19.41 0.95
N PRO A 224 -7.25 -18.27 1.69
CA PRO A 224 -8.07 -17.13 1.34
C PRO A 224 -7.53 -16.42 0.09
N LYS A 225 -8.44 -15.75 -0.64
CA LYS A 225 -8.09 -14.94 -1.83
C LYS A 225 -7.75 -13.48 -1.48
N GLN A 226 -8.08 -13.07 -0.26
CA GLN A 226 -7.85 -11.71 0.26
C GLN A 226 -7.23 -11.80 1.65
N THR A 227 -6.79 -10.65 2.18
CA THR A 227 -6.15 -10.58 3.51
C THR A 227 -6.95 -11.34 4.57
N ALA A 228 -6.22 -12.06 5.40
CA ALA A 228 -6.76 -12.86 6.50
C ALA A 228 -6.42 -12.25 7.87
N TYR A 229 -5.95 -11.01 7.93
CA TYR A 229 -5.50 -10.34 9.13
C TYR A 229 -6.50 -10.42 10.29
N ALA A 230 -7.77 -10.01 10.05
CA ALA A 230 -8.81 -10.04 11.07
C ALA A 230 -9.11 -11.48 11.57
N ARG A 231 -8.94 -12.49 10.71
CA ARG A 231 -9.11 -13.90 11.08
C ARG A 231 -7.98 -14.43 11.96
N VAL A 232 -6.77 -13.85 11.84
CA VAL A 232 -5.68 -14.14 12.78
C VAL A 232 -5.97 -13.48 14.13
N LEU A 233 -6.42 -12.22 14.13
CA LEU A 233 -6.78 -11.53 15.38
C LEU A 233 -7.90 -12.25 16.16
N SER A 234 -8.90 -12.78 15.47
CA SER A 234 -9.99 -13.55 16.08
C SER A 234 -9.58 -14.96 16.53
N GLY A 235 -8.38 -15.44 16.20
CA GLY A 235 -7.93 -16.80 16.48
C GLY A 235 -8.46 -17.86 15.52
N GLU A 236 -9.25 -17.49 14.50
CA GLU A 236 -9.74 -18.44 13.48
C GLU A 236 -8.57 -19.02 12.65
N ILE A 237 -7.53 -18.23 12.43
CA ILE A 237 -6.30 -18.64 11.77
C ILE A 237 -5.15 -18.52 12.76
N PRO A 238 -4.66 -19.64 13.32
CA PRO A 238 -3.53 -19.62 14.25
C PRO A 238 -2.19 -19.23 13.62
N ILE A 239 -1.95 -19.63 12.35
CA ILE A 239 -0.66 -19.42 11.66
C ILE A 239 -0.96 -18.91 10.25
N LEU A 240 -0.51 -17.69 9.93
CA LEU A 240 -0.64 -17.11 8.60
C LEU A 240 0.76 -16.85 8.01
N LEU A 241 0.99 -17.27 6.77
CA LEU A 241 2.14 -16.82 5.99
C LEU A 241 1.89 -15.38 5.51
N ASP A 242 2.60 -14.42 6.07
CA ASP A 242 2.40 -13.01 5.79
C ASP A 242 3.67 -12.19 6.05
N TYR A 243 3.55 -10.87 5.91
CA TYR A 243 4.63 -9.93 6.19
C TYR A 243 4.81 -9.66 7.68
N ASP A 244 6.04 -9.32 8.05
CA ASP A 244 6.46 -8.93 9.40
C ASP A 244 5.65 -7.73 9.94
N PHE A 245 5.37 -6.73 9.12
CA PHE A 245 4.67 -5.52 9.55
C PHE A 245 3.22 -5.79 9.98
N ASP A 246 2.53 -6.76 9.38
CA ASP A 246 1.19 -7.16 9.82
C ASP A 246 1.23 -7.85 11.18
N ALA A 247 2.20 -8.71 11.41
CA ALA A 247 2.40 -9.33 12.72
C ALA A 247 2.78 -8.31 13.80
N TYR A 248 3.60 -7.32 13.48
CA TYR A 248 3.94 -6.24 14.43
C TYR A 248 2.77 -5.32 14.69
N ARG A 249 1.97 -5.00 13.68
CA ARG A 249 0.72 -4.25 13.86
C ARG A 249 -0.20 -4.98 14.82
N ALA A 250 -0.44 -6.27 14.60
CA ALA A 250 -1.26 -7.09 15.50
C ALA A 250 -0.74 -7.08 16.93
N LYS A 251 0.57 -7.21 17.11
CA LYS A 251 1.20 -7.25 18.42
C LYS A 251 1.19 -5.91 19.15
N TYR A 252 1.56 -4.83 18.46
CA TYR A 252 1.84 -3.54 19.12
C TYR A 252 0.68 -2.54 19.02
N GLN A 253 -0.15 -2.63 18.00
CA GLN A 253 -1.30 -1.74 17.81
C GLN A 253 -2.60 -2.39 18.29
N ASP A 254 -2.84 -3.64 17.89
CA ASP A 254 -4.08 -4.37 18.25
C ASP A 254 -3.92 -5.20 19.54
N HIS A 255 -2.73 -5.18 20.16
CA HIS A 255 -2.39 -5.86 21.43
C HIS A 255 -2.69 -7.36 21.43
N ALA A 256 -2.67 -7.99 20.25
CA ALA A 256 -2.84 -9.43 20.12
C ALA A 256 -1.57 -10.19 20.54
N ASN A 257 -1.73 -11.39 21.12
CA ASN A 257 -0.62 -12.25 21.49
C ASN A 257 0.00 -12.93 20.27
N VAL A 258 0.48 -12.09 19.32
CA VAL A 258 1.06 -12.53 18.06
C VAL A 258 2.57 -12.52 18.14
N GLU A 259 3.20 -13.54 17.58
CA GLU A 259 4.64 -13.65 17.34
C GLU A 259 4.91 -13.73 15.85
N PHE A 260 5.89 -12.95 15.37
CA PHE A 260 6.41 -13.09 14.02
C PHE A 260 7.64 -13.98 14.01
N VAL A 261 7.68 -14.93 13.07
CA VAL A 261 8.77 -15.90 12.94
C VAL A 261 9.36 -15.82 11.53
N ILE A 262 10.65 -15.55 11.45
CA ILE A 262 11.44 -15.77 10.24
C ILE A 262 11.95 -17.21 10.27
N PRO A 263 11.57 -18.08 9.31
CA PRO A 263 11.99 -19.49 9.29
C PRO A 263 13.50 -19.68 9.29
N ARG A 264 13.97 -20.74 9.94
CA ARG A 264 15.42 -21.03 10.06
C ARG A 264 16.10 -21.25 8.72
N GLU A 265 15.42 -21.86 7.76
CA GLU A 265 15.96 -22.17 6.42
C GLU A 265 16.07 -20.91 5.54
N GLY A 266 15.45 -19.81 5.95
CA GLY A 266 15.47 -18.55 5.26
C GLY A 266 14.12 -18.11 4.71
N THR A 267 14.09 -16.92 4.19
CA THR A 267 12.94 -16.23 3.62
C THR A 267 13.39 -15.21 2.57
N ILE A 268 12.47 -14.35 2.13
CA ILE A 268 12.75 -13.18 1.29
C ILE A 268 12.18 -11.90 1.88
N ALA A 269 12.81 -10.77 1.55
CA ALA A 269 12.24 -9.45 1.73
C ALA A 269 11.61 -8.97 0.41
N VAL A 270 10.52 -8.25 0.49
CA VAL A 270 9.76 -7.78 -0.68
C VAL A 270 9.58 -6.27 -0.62
N PRO A 271 10.18 -5.52 -1.55
CA PRO A 271 9.98 -4.09 -1.64
C PRO A 271 8.59 -3.73 -2.19
N TYR A 272 8.08 -2.63 -1.68
CA TYR A 272 7.01 -1.85 -2.29
C TYR A 272 7.58 -0.56 -2.84
N VAL A 273 7.09 -0.14 -3.99
CA VAL A 273 7.69 0.91 -4.79
C VAL A 273 6.69 2.00 -5.13
N MET A 274 7.21 3.18 -5.46
CA MET A 274 6.43 4.24 -6.10
C MET A 274 7.06 4.67 -7.41
N GLY A 275 6.22 5.22 -8.29
CA GLY A 275 6.63 5.83 -9.56
C GLY A 275 5.77 7.04 -9.91
N LEU A 276 6.35 7.94 -10.71
CA LEU A 276 5.64 9.06 -11.32
C LEU A 276 4.91 8.55 -12.56
N VAL A 277 3.60 8.83 -12.65
CA VAL A 277 2.79 8.37 -13.80
C VAL A 277 3.18 9.14 -15.05
N LYS A 278 3.31 8.45 -16.17
CA LYS A 278 3.62 9.08 -17.45
C LYS A 278 2.48 9.98 -17.91
N GLY A 279 2.78 11.25 -18.13
CA GLY A 279 1.77 12.25 -18.47
C GLY A 279 0.92 12.72 -17.28
N ALA A 280 1.40 12.53 -16.06
CA ALA A 280 0.74 12.98 -14.83
C ALA A 280 0.22 14.42 -14.96
N PRO A 281 -1.07 14.68 -14.59
CA PRO A 281 -1.67 16.01 -14.71
C PRO A 281 -0.91 17.06 -13.88
N ASP A 282 -0.45 16.70 -12.68
CA ASP A 282 0.38 17.54 -11.83
C ASP A 282 1.68 16.83 -11.43
N ALA A 283 2.54 16.61 -12.42
CA ALA A 283 3.83 15.98 -12.20
C ALA A 283 4.71 16.75 -11.19
N ALA A 284 4.53 18.07 -11.05
CA ALA A 284 5.30 18.87 -10.10
C ALA A 284 4.94 18.48 -8.66
N ASN A 285 3.67 18.39 -8.32
CA ASN A 285 3.21 17.95 -7.01
C ASN A 285 3.47 16.45 -6.80
N GLY A 286 3.31 15.61 -7.85
CA GLY A 286 3.70 14.21 -7.80
C GLY A 286 5.16 14.02 -7.36
N ARG A 287 6.10 14.81 -7.90
CA ARG A 287 7.52 14.78 -7.48
C ARG A 287 7.71 15.15 -6.02
N LYS A 288 7.02 16.19 -5.52
CA LYS A 288 7.09 16.57 -4.09
C LYS A 288 6.59 15.45 -3.17
N VAL A 289 5.54 14.72 -3.58
CA VAL A 289 5.08 13.53 -2.85
C VAL A 289 6.16 12.45 -2.83
N LEU A 290 6.78 12.16 -3.98
CA LEU A 290 7.86 11.17 -4.09
C LEU A 290 9.10 11.56 -3.29
N ASP A 291 9.47 12.83 -3.25
CA ASP A 291 10.57 13.34 -2.40
C ASP A 291 10.25 13.17 -0.91
N PHE A 292 9.01 13.48 -0.51
CA PHE A 292 8.60 13.37 0.88
C PHE A 292 8.67 11.92 1.39
N VAL A 293 8.15 10.95 0.64
CA VAL A 293 8.12 9.54 1.09
C VAL A 293 9.52 8.95 1.28
N LEU A 294 10.54 9.49 0.58
CA LEU A 294 11.95 9.13 0.78
C LEU A 294 12.70 10.01 1.78
N SER A 295 12.12 11.14 2.21
CA SER A 295 12.73 11.99 3.25
C SER A 295 12.90 11.22 4.57
N ASP A 296 13.69 11.76 5.49
CA ASP A 296 13.80 11.19 6.85
C ASP A 296 12.46 11.12 7.55
N ALA A 297 11.61 12.13 7.37
CA ALA A 297 10.27 12.16 7.93
C ALA A 297 9.39 11.02 7.37
N GLY A 298 9.34 10.88 6.04
CA GLY A 298 8.57 9.82 5.38
C GLY A 298 9.06 8.42 5.76
N GLN A 299 10.37 8.21 5.77
CA GLN A 299 10.96 6.91 6.13
C GLN A 299 10.74 6.54 7.61
N LYS A 300 10.76 7.52 8.53
CA LYS A 300 10.40 7.29 9.93
C LYS A 300 8.93 6.95 10.11
N LEU A 301 8.03 7.50 9.30
CA LEU A 301 6.61 7.12 9.33
C LEU A 301 6.41 5.66 8.89
N TRP A 302 7.14 5.18 7.87
CA TRP A 302 7.12 3.75 7.54
C TRP A 302 7.56 2.89 8.71
N ALA A 303 8.65 3.28 9.41
CA ALA A 303 9.10 2.55 10.60
C ALA A 303 8.09 2.62 11.76
N ALA A 304 7.39 3.74 11.93
CA ALA A 304 6.32 3.87 12.92
C ALA A 304 5.15 2.93 12.63
N ALA A 305 4.87 2.70 11.35
CA ALA A 305 3.89 1.73 10.85
C ALA A 305 4.45 0.29 10.74
N TYR A 306 5.58 0.01 11.37
CA TYR A 306 6.24 -1.30 11.42
C TYR A 306 6.86 -1.79 10.10
N LEU A 307 6.88 -0.96 9.06
CA LEU A 307 7.52 -1.29 7.81
C LEU A 307 9.02 -0.96 7.86
N ARG A 308 9.82 -1.72 7.12
CA ARG A 308 11.25 -1.48 7.06
C ARG A 308 11.56 -0.36 6.08
N PRO A 309 12.19 0.75 6.54
CA PRO A 309 12.66 1.82 5.64
C PRO A 309 13.59 1.27 4.56
N VAL A 310 13.52 1.83 3.36
CA VAL A 310 14.37 1.38 2.23
C VAL A 310 15.79 1.93 2.32
N ARG A 311 15.99 2.98 3.07
CA ARG A 311 17.30 3.60 3.31
C ARG A 311 17.58 3.77 4.80
N PRO A 312 18.85 3.89 5.21
CA PRO A 312 19.19 4.16 6.61
C PRO A 312 18.60 5.47 7.09
N VAL A 313 17.84 5.42 8.19
CA VAL A 313 17.35 6.58 8.92
C VAL A 313 17.51 6.37 10.43
N PRO A 314 17.83 7.41 11.21
CA PRO A 314 17.92 7.31 12.66
C PRO A 314 16.52 6.99 13.24
N LEU A 315 16.35 5.77 13.75
CA LEU A 315 15.15 5.35 14.47
C LEU A 315 15.34 5.54 15.97
N THR A 316 14.25 5.80 16.70
CA THR A 316 14.30 5.81 18.17
C THR A 316 14.56 4.38 18.70
N LYS A 317 14.97 4.28 19.97
CA LYS A 317 15.15 2.96 20.60
C LYS A 317 13.84 2.17 20.63
N GLU A 318 12.72 2.85 20.88
CA GLU A 318 11.39 2.26 20.93
C GLU A 318 10.97 1.71 19.55
N MET A 319 11.21 2.47 18.48
CA MET A 319 10.93 2.01 17.11
C MET A 319 11.81 0.80 16.76
N SER A 320 13.10 0.87 17.07
CA SER A 320 14.05 -0.21 16.77
C SER A 320 13.73 -1.49 17.53
N ALA A 321 13.27 -1.38 18.79
CA ALA A 321 12.92 -2.52 19.64
C ALA A 321 11.65 -3.28 19.19
N ARG A 322 10.87 -2.71 18.28
CA ARG A 322 9.68 -3.38 17.73
C ARG A 322 10.01 -4.42 16.67
N PHE A 323 11.17 -4.30 16.05
CA PHE A 323 11.64 -5.24 15.03
C PHE A 323 12.38 -6.42 15.65
N LEU A 324 12.39 -7.56 14.97
CA LEU A 324 13.26 -8.67 15.33
C LEU A 324 14.75 -8.24 15.25
N PRO A 325 15.66 -8.98 15.89
CA PRO A 325 17.11 -8.74 15.75
C PRO A 325 17.56 -8.78 14.29
N ALA A 326 18.56 -7.98 13.94
CA ALA A 326 19.13 -7.95 12.59
C ALA A 326 19.62 -9.32 12.10
N SER A 327 20.08 -10.18 13.03
CA SER A 327 20.48 -11.57 12.76
C SER A 327 19.33 -12.42 12.20
N ASP A 328 18.09 -12.15 12.59
CA ASP A 328 16.94 -12.88 12.05
C ASP A 328 16.64 -12.43 10.61
N TYR A 329 16.70 -11.11 10.36
CA TYR A 329 16.55 -10.57 9.02
C TYR A 329 17.68 -10.96 8.06
N ALA A 330 18.87 -11.29 8.56
CA ALA A 330 19.98 -11.81 7.75
C ALA A 330 19.63 -13.15 7.08
N ARG A 331 18.57 -13.84 7.51
CA ARG A 331 18.03 -15.02 6.83
C ARG A 331 17.23 -14.71 5.56
N ALA A 332 16.87 -13.43 5.31
CA ALA A 332 16.25 -13.05 4.06
C ALA A 332 17.25 -13.09 2.93
N ARG A 333 17.00 -13.97 1.95
CA ARG A 333 17.90 -14.18 0.80
C ARG A 333 17.72 -13.08 -0.24
N PRO A 334 18.76 -12.71 -0.97
CA PRO A 334 18.66 -11.83 -2.12
C PRO A 334 17.68 -12.37 -3.16
N VAL A 335 16.87 -11.49 -3.75
CA VAL A 335 15.89 -11.82 -4.78
C VAL A 335 16.20 -11.06 -6.05
N ASP A 336 16.22 -11.77 -7.17
CA ASP A 336 16.12 -11.15 -8.49
C ASP A 336 14.64 -10.77 -8.72
N TYR A 337 14.29 -9.53 -8.42
CA TYR A 337 12.92 -9.06 -8.51
C TYR A 337 12.38 -8.99 -9.94
N GLN A 338 13.26 -8.88 -10.94
CA GLN A 338 12.84 -8.98 -12.35
C GLN A 338 12.36 -10.41 -12.64
N ARG A 339 13.15 -11.41 -12.26
CA ARG A 339 12.75 -12.81 -12.43
C ARG A 339 11.53 -13.18 -11.59
N LEU A 340 11.43 -12.64 -10.39
CA LEU A 340 10.23 -12.80 -9.56
C LEU A 340 8.99 -12.31 -10.34
N ALA A 341 9.05 -11.15 -10.97
CA ALA A 341 7.95 -10.62 -11.77
C ALA A 341 7.65 -11.50 -13.01
N ASP A 342 8.69 -11.95 -13.71
CA ASP A 342 8.54 -12.69 -14.98
C ASP A 342 8.04 -14.12 -14.78
N ARG A 343 8.27 -14.71 -13.61
CA ARG A 343 7.91 -16.10 -13.30
C ARG A 343 6.59 -16.28 -12.56
N GLN A 344 5.93 -15.20 -12.16
CA GLN A 344 4.69 -15.27 -11.36
C GLN A 344 3.58 -16.07 -12.05
N GLN A 345 3.35 -15.83 -13.33
CA GLN A 345 2.31 -16.57 -14.07
C GLN A 345 2.66 -18.04 -14.19
N ALA A 346 3.89 -18.38 -14.60
CA ALA A 346 4.32 -19.78 -14.76
C ALA A 346 4.25 -20.55 -13.44
N PHE A 347 4.63 -19.92 -12.32
CA PHE A 347 4.45 -20.52 -11.00
C PHE A 347 2.97 -20.77 -10.70
N GLY A 348 2.09 -19.80 -10.93
CA GLY A 348 0.66 -19.94 -10.68
C GLY A 348 0.05 -21.11 -11.45
N GLU A 349 0.41 -21.26 -12.72
CA GLU A 349 -0.03 -22.39 -13.57
C GLU A 349 0.46 -23.76 -13.05
N ALA A 350 1.72 -23.83 -12.59
CA ALA A 350 2.29 -25.04 -12.01
C ALA A 350 1.63 -25.37 -10.65
N TYR A 351 1.43 -24.36 -9.80
CA TYR A 351 0.78 -24.52 -8.50
C TYR A 351 -0.65 -25.07 -8.60
N LEU A 352 -1.44 -24.59 -9.56
CA LEU A 352 -2.80 -25.09 -9.77
C LEU A 352 -2.83 -26.60 -10.08
N LYS A 353 -1.81 -27.13 -10.77
CA LYS A 353 -1.69 -28.57 -11.08
C LYS A 353 -1.39 -29.43 -9.84
N THR A 354 -0.82 -28.86 -8.77
CA THR A 354 -0.50 -29.61 -7.54
C THR A 354 -1.67 -29.72 -6.58
N ARG A 355 -2.78 -29.01 -6.83
CA ARG A 355 -3.99 -29.05 -5.98
C ARG A 355 -5.00 -30.11 -6.39
N HIS A 356 -4.74 -30.84 -7.46
CA HIS A 356 -5.55 -31.93 -7.99
C HIS A 356 -4.79 -33.25 -7.83
#